data_78d7ca1e4db7b4dd26b2ae88f720fc56
#
_entry.id   78d7ca1e4db7b4dd26b2ae88f720fc56
#
_cell.length_a   1.000
_cell.length_b   1.000
_cell.length_c   1.000
_cell.angle_alpha   90.00
_cell.angle_beta   90.00
_cell.angle_gamma   90.00
#
_symmetry.space_group_name_H-M   'P 1'
#
loop_
_entity.id
_entity.type
_entity.pdbx_description
1 polymer ?
#
loop_
_entity_poly.entity_id
_entity_poly.type
_entity_poly.pdbx_seq_one_letter_code
_entity_poly.pdbx_strand_id
1 'polypeptide(L)'
;VRKIIKDKNISLKKYFDFDKKKTIGKYLLEPTLIYVNLILELYKKNLIKSCAHITGGGVIENLPRVLDKKFQAQINLDNWELSHLYKWLLSCGIKKAELLKTFNAGYGMALIASKKDIKKVERIINKHEFTSSILGKIAHKKRASDKSLILSGELNK
;
A
#
# COMPACT_ATOMS: atom_id res chain seq x y z
N VAL A 1 -15.29 5.22 3.71
CA VAL A 1 -16.06 3.99 3.89
C VAL A 1 -17.43 4.28 4.53
N ARG A 2 -17.50 4.92 5.73
CA ARG A 2 -18.77 5.20 6.44
C ARG A 2 -19.82 5.91 5.56
N LYS A 3 -19.39 6.91 4.77
CA LYS A 3 -20.30 7.62 3.85
C LYS A 3 -20.89 6.65 2.81
N ILE A 4 -20.09 5.79 2.19
CA ILE A 4 -20.55 4.79 1.22
C ILE A 4 -21.59 3.86 1.84
N ILE A 5 -21.32 3.35 3.05
CA ILE A 5 -22.22 2.47 3.78
C ILE A 5 -23.58 3.15 3.98
N LYS A 6 -23.56 4.43 4.41
CA LYS A 6 -24.78 5.22 4.62
C LYS A 6 -25.49 5.49 3.30
N ASP A 7 -24.80 6.04 2.30
CA ASP A 7 -25.40 6.49 1.03
C ASP A 7 -26.01 5.32 0.22
N LYS A 8 -25.39 4.12 0.34
CA LYS A 8 -25.86 2.90 -0.34
C LYS A 8 -26.72 2.00 0.56
N ASN A 9 -27.06 2.45 1.77
CA ASN A 9 -27.86 1.69 2.75
C ASN A 9 -27.33 0.24 2.95
N ILE A 10 -26.01 0.08 3.10
CA ILE A 10 -25.37 -1.22 3.22
C ILE A 10 -25.49 -1.72 4.66
N SER A 11 -26.13 -2.89 4.85
CA SER A 11 -26.22 -3.51 6.17
C SER A 11 -24.89 -4.11 6.60
N LEU A 12 -24.35 -3.67 7.74
CA LEU A 12 -23.14 -4.21 8.35
C LEU A 12 -23.26 -5.66 8.82
N LYS A 13 -24.50 -6.20 8.92
CA LYS A 13 -24.76 -7.59 9.27
C LYS A 13 -24.68 -8.54 8.07
N LYS A 14 -24.68 -8.03 6.84
CA LYS A 14 -24.47 -8.82 5.61
C LYS A 14 -23.00 -9.18 5.45
N TYR A 15 -22.71 -10.04 4.48
CA TYR A 15 -21.38 -10.48 4.09
C TYR A 15 -20.97 -9.79 2.79
N PHE A 16 -19.65 -9.64 2.57
CA PHE A 16 -19.14 -9.33 1.23
C PHE A 16 -19.30 -10.55 0.32
N ASP A 17 -19.41 -10.34 -0.98
CA ASP A 17 -19.47 -11.45 -1.95
C ASP A 17 -18.17 -12.24 -2.00
N PHE A 18 -17.06 -11.59 -1.74
CA PHE A 18 -15.73 -12.18 -1.72
C PHE A 18 -15.30 -12.77 -0.36
N ASP A 19 -16.06 -12.53 0.70
CA ASP A 19 -15.81 -13.10 2.02
C ASP A 19 -17.12 -13.42 2.74
N LYS A 20 -17.41 -14.73 2.89
CA LYS A 20 -18.60 -15.24 3.59
C LYS A 20 -18.30 -15.65 5.04
N LYS A 21 -17.05 -15.50 5.51
CA LYS A 21 -16.66 -15.87 6.88
C LYS A 21 -16.96 -14.78 7.89
N LYS A 22 -16.87 -13.52 7.48
CA LYS A 22 -17.07 -12.35 8.34
C LYS A 22 -18.13 -11.43 7.79
N THR A 23 -18.97 -10.88 8.66
CA THR A 23 -19.88 -9.81 8.26
C THR A 23 -19.11 -8.57 7.83
N ILE A 24 -19.72 -7.72 7.00
CA ILE A 24 -19.11 -6.44 6.57
C ILE A 24 -18.61 -5.63 7.77
N GLY A 25 -19.41 -5.55 8.84
CA GLY A 25 -19.00 -4.84 10.06
C GLY A 25 -17.75 -5.43 10.70
N LYS A 26 -17.68 -6.75 10.87
CA LYS A 26 -16.49 -7.43 11.43
C LYS A 26 -15.26 -7.26 10.52
N TYR A 27 -15.43 -7.40 9.20
CA TYR A 27 -14.34 -7.23 8.24
C TYR A 27 -13.74 -5.81 8.28
N LEU A 28 -14.60 -4.79 8.36
CA LEU A 28 -14.16 -3.39 8.40
C LEU A 28 -13.57 -2.95 9.76
N LEU A 29 -13.76 -3.75 10.80
CA LEU A 29 -13.18 -3.55 12.13
C LEU A 29 -11.90 -4.34 12.35
N GLU A 30 -11.38 -5.05 11.35
CA GLU A 30 -10.09 -5.73 11.49
C GLU A 30 -8.98 -4.73 11.84
N PRO A 31 -8.13 -5.08 12.81
CA PRO A 31 -7.05 -4.20 13.23
C PRO A 31 -6.00 -4.06 12.13
N THR A 32 -5.29 -2.95 12.15
CA THR A 32 -4.11 -2.74 11.30
C THR A 32 -3.02 -3.77 11.64
N LEU A 33 -2.36 -4.29 10.62
CA LEU A 33 -1.24 -5.21 10.78
C LEU A 33 -0.06 -4.55 11.51
N ILE A 34 0.60 -5.31 12.39
CA ILE A 34 1.74 -4.83 13.19
C ILE A 34 3.04 -5.23 12.48
N TYR A 35 3.75 -4.25 11.94
CA TYR A 35 4.97 -4.46 11.15
C TYR A 35 6.27 -4.38 11.96
N VAL A 36 6.20 -4.09 13.27
CA VAL A 36 7.36 -3.71 14.10
C VAL A 36 8.47 -4.78 14.03
N ASN A 37 8.16 -6.04 14.30
CA ASN A 37 9.15 -7.11 14.33
C ASN A 37 9.83 -7.32 12.98
N LEU A 38 9.07 -7.27 11.88
CA LEU A 38 9.58 -7.34 10.52
C LEU A 38 10.56 -6.20 10.23
N ILE A 39 10.14 -4.96 10.52
CA ILE A 39 10.96 -3.78 10.23
C ILE A 39 12.25 -3.79 11.06
N LEU A 40 12.17 -4.15 12.35
CA LEU A 40 13.35 -4.26 13.21
C LEU A 40 14.33 -5.34 12.73
N GLU A 41 13.85 -6.51 12.27
CA GLU A 41 14.72 -7.56 11.72
C GLU A 41 15.42 -7.07 10.44
N LEU A 42 14.69 -6.45 9.51
CA LEU A 42 15.24 -5.91 8.28
C LEU A 42 16.25 -4.79 8.54
N TYR A 43 15.96 -3.89 9.49
CA TYR A 43 16.83 -2.80 9.90
C TYR A 43 18.14 -3.31 10.51
N LYS A 44 18.06 -4.21 11.49
CA LYS A 44 19.25 -4.81 12.17
C LYS A 44 20.18 -5.51 11.17
N LYS A 45 19.63 -6.06 10.08
CA LYS A 45 20.40 -6.72 9.02
C LYS A 45 20.87 -5.76 7.91
N ASN A 46 20.62 -4.45 8.03
CA ASN A 46 20.92 -3.42 7.02
C ASN A 46 20.35 -3.74 5.62
N LEU A 47 19.20 -4.40 5.55
CA LEU A 47 18.58 -4.82 4.29
C LEU A 47 17.64 -3.78 3.69
N ILE A 48 17.19 -2.81 4.47
CA ILE A 48 16.35 -1.69 4.01
C ILE A 48 17.08 -0.37 4.17
N LYS A 49 16.81 0.56 3.27
CA LYS A 49 17.34 1.93 3.29
C LYS A 49 16.37 2.91 3.92
N SER A 50 15.09 2.65 3.75
CA SER A 50 13.98 3.43 4.32
C SER A 50 12.70 2.62 4.29
N CYS A 51 11.70 3.04 5.07
CA CYS A 51 10.36 2.48 5.03
C CYS A 51 9.32 3.55 5.30
N ALA A 52 8.14 3.39 4.71
CA ALA A 52 6.98 4.26 4.93
C ALA A 52 5.77 3.43 5.35
N HIS A 53 5.14 3.78 6.46
CA HIS A 53 3.84 3.25 6.83
C HIS A 53 2.77 3.99 6.02
N ILE A 54 2.07 3.26 5.16
CA ILE A 54 1.06 3.85 4.28
C ILE A 54 -0.27 3.88 5.01
N THR A 55 -0.64 5.07 5.46
CA THR A 55 -1.86 5.38 6.23
C THR A 55 -2.69 6.45 5.50
N GLY A 56 -3.37 7.34 6.22
CA GLY A 56 -4.03 8.51 5.63
C GLY A 56 -3.06 9.34 4.78
N GLY A 57 -3.50 9.78 3.62
CA GLY A 57 -2.64 10.37 2.60
C GLY A 57 -2.13 9.36 1.55
N GLY A 58 -2.36 8.05 1.78
CA GLY A 58 -2.00 6.97 0.86
C GLY A 58 -0.52 6.96 0.49
N VAL A 59 -0.17 6.27 -0.58
CA VAL A 59 1.20 6.23 -1.11
C VAL A 59 1.67 7.61 -1.58
N ILE A 60 0.74 8.44 -2.04
CA ILE A 60 1.02 9.76 -2.62
C ILE A 60 1.70 10.69 -1.61
N GLU A 61 1.25 10.68 -0.36
CA GLU A 61 1.81 11.56 0.66
C GLU A 61 2.87 10.86 1.52
N ASN A 62 2.68 9.56 1.83
CA ASN A 62 3.55 8.90 2.80
C ASN A 62 4.91 8.49 2.21
N LEU A 63 4.96 8.00 0.96
CA LEU A 63 6.21 7.54 0.38
C LEU A 63 7.23 8.68 0.14
N PRO A 64 6.84 9.88 -0.37
CA PRO A 64 7.77 11.00 -0.52
C PRO A 64 8.44 11.46 0.78
N ARG A 65 7.78 11.31 1.94
CA ARG A 65 8.31 11.77 3.24
C ARG A 65 9.58 11.05 3.69
N VAL A 66 9.79 9.84 3.17
CA VAL A 66 10.93 9.00 3.55
C VAL A 66 12.03 8.98 2.49
N LEU A 67 11.90 9.81 1.45
CA LEU A 67 12.90 9.99 0.40
C LEU A 67 13.72 11.25 0.63
N ASP A 68 15.03 11.14 0.41
CA ASP A 68 15.89 12.34 0.26
C ASP A 68 15.43 13.17 -0.94
N LYS A 69 15.54 14.51 -0.83
CA LYS A 69 15.09 15.49 -1.84
C LYS A 69 15.64 15.25 -3.25
N LYS A 70 16.80 14.59 -3.36
CA LYS A 70 17.43 14.24 -4.64
C LYS A 70 16.85 13.01 -5.32
N PHE A 71 15.99 12.25 -4.64
CA PHE A 71 15.39 11.03 -5.17
C PHE A 71 13.91 11.20 -5.49
N GLN A 72 13.42 10.35 -6.38
CA GLN A 72 12.02 10.16 -6.71
C GLN A 72 11.68 8.67 -6.75
N ALA A 73 10.51 8.32 -6.28
CA ALA A 73 9.93 6.99 -6.48
C ALA A 73 9.21 6.95 -7.83
N GLN A 74 9.44 5.89 -8.59
CA GLN A 74 8.74 5.59 -9.84
C GLN A 74 7.98 4.28 -9.64
N ILE A 75 6.66 4.37 -9.49
CA ILE A 75 5.76 3.23 -9.28
C ILE A 75 5.00 2.95 -10.57
N ASN A 76 4.97 1.67 -10.97
CA ASN A 76 4.09 1.19 -12.03
C ASN A 76 2.82 0.59 -11.40
N LEU A 77 1.68 1.22 -11.66
CA LEU A 77 0.38 0.80 -11.13
C LEU A 77 -0.12 -0.52 -11.74
N ASP A 78 0.44 -0.96 -12.87
CA ASP A 78 0.12 -2.28 -13.43
C ASP A 78 0.57 -3.42 -12.49
N ASN A 79 1.61 -3.16 -11.65
CA ASN A 79 2.09 -4.11 -10.65
C ASN A 79 1.33 -4.00 -9.32
N TRP A 80 0.32 -3.13 -9.22
CA TRP A 80 -0.41 -2.87 -7.99
C TRP A 80 -1.62 -3.78 -7.87
N GLU A 81 -1.53 -4.82 -7.05
CA GLU A 81 -2.65 -5.69 -6.77
C GLU A 81 -3.58 -5.09 -5.73
N LEU A 82 -4.81 -4.78 -6.15
CA LEU A 82 -5.86 -4.35 -5.22
C LEU A 82 -6.47 -5.55 -4.51
N SER A 83 -6.57 -5.47 -3.18
CA SER A 83 -7.37 -6.45 -2.43
C SER A 83 -8.86 -6.32 -2.77
N HIS A 84 -9.62 -7.37 -2.48
CA HIS A 84 -11.06 -7.42 -2.73
C HIS A 84 -11.83 -6.24 -2.12
N LEU A 85 -11.43 -5.76 -0.93
CA LEU A 85 -12.03 -4.59 -0.30
C LEU A 85 -11.88 -3.33 -1.18
N TYR A 86 -10.69 -3.11 -1.74
CA TYR A 86 -10.46 -1.91 -2.56
C TYR A 86 -11.11 -2.01 -3.93
N LYS A 87 -11.20 -3.21 -4.52
CA LYS A 87 -12.02 -3.47 -5.71
C LYS A 87 -13.50 -3.17 -5.44
N TRP A 88 -14.01 -3.58 -4.28
CA TRP A 88 -15.36 -3.24 -3.84
C TRP A 88 -15.55 -1.74 -3.65
N LEU A 89 -14.59 -1.01 -3.07
CA LEU A 89 -14.68 0.44 -2.94
C LEU A 89 -14.74 1.14 -4.31
N LEU A 90 -13.95 0.66 -5.29
CA LEU A 90 -14.03 1.17 -6.67
C LEU A 90 -15.40 0.89 -7.29
N SER A 91 -15.98 -0.30 -7.09
CA SER A 91 -17.33 -0.63 -7.56
C SER A 91 -18.42 0.23 -6.88
N CYS A 92 -18.15 0.74 -5.68
CA CYS A 92 -19.00 1.69 -4.99
C CYS A 92 -18.88 3.13 -5.52
N GLY A 93 -18.00 3.40 -6.49
CA GLY A 93 -17.86 4.70 -7.14
C GLY A 93 -16.70 5.57 -6.62
N ILE A 94 -15.80 5.06 -5.78
CA ILE A 94 -14.55 5.76 -5.45
C ILE A 94 -13.66 5.81 -6.71
N LYS A 95 -13.13 6.98 -7.02
CA LYS A 95 -12.18 7.15 -8.12
C LYS A 95 -10.82 6.57 -7.75
N LYS A 96 -10.10 5.97 -8.72
CA LYS A 96 -8.75 5.40 -8.52
C LYS A 96 -7.77 6.39 -7.87
N ALA A 97 -7.78 7.65 -8.30
CA ALA A 97 -6.94 8.71 -7.74
C ALA A 97 -7.25 8.98 -6.26
N GLU A 98 -8.52 9.02 -5.89
CA GLU A 98 -8.94 9.20 -4.49
C GLU A 98 -8.56 8.00 -3.63
N LEU A 99 -8.64 6.79 -4.18
CA LEU A 99 -8.24 5.57 -3.48
C LEU A 99 -6.75 5.61 -3.10
N LEU A 100 -5.87 5.97 -4.02
CA LEU A 100 -4.42 6.09 -3.80
C LEU A 100 -4.02 7.25 -2.88
N LYS A 101 -4.86 8.29 -2.79
CA LYS A 101 -4.63 9.46 -1.93
C LYS A 101 -5.14 9.25 -0.50
N THR A 102 -6.21 8.48 -0.33
CA THR A 102 -6.90 8.37 0.97
C THR A 102 -6.56 7.08 1.70
N PHE A 103 -6.29 6.01 0.97
CA PHE A 103 -6.09 4.66 1.52
C PHE A 103 -4.72 4.10 1.19
N ASN A 104 -4.33 3.06 1.93
CA ASN A 104 -3.14 2.29 1.61
C ASN A 104 -3.31 1.37 0.38
N ALA A 105 -4.53 1.23 -0.12
CA ALA A 105 -4.90 0.45 -1.31
C ALA A 105 -4.34 -0.99 -1.32
N GLY A 106 -4.20 -1.61 -0.12
CA GLY A 106 -3.71 -2.98 0.06
C GLY A 106 -2.25 -3.07 0.52
N TYR A 107 -1.47 -2.00 0.43
CA TYR A 107 -0.06 -1.98 0.85
C TYR A 107 0.12 -1.09 2.07
N GLY A 108 0.10 -1.71 3.26
CA GLY A 108 0.24 -0.97 4.53
C GLY A 108 1.67 -0.49 4.81
N MET A 109 2.69 -1.11 4.19
CA MET A 109 4.10 -0.75 4.38
C MET A 109 4.83 -0.73 3.03
N ALA A 110 5.54 0.34 2.74
CA ALA A 110 6.48 0.43 1.63
C ALA A 110 7.92 0.35 2.14
N LEU A 111 8.73 -0.51 1.54
CA LEU A 111 10.13 -0.71 1.88
C LEU A 111 11.01 -0.28 0.72
N ILE A 112 12.12 0.39 1.01
CA ILE A 112 13.14 0.74 0.04
C ILE A 112 14.38 -0.10 0.34
N ALA A 113 14.76 -0.94 -0.62
CA ALA A 113 15.89 -1.86 -0.49
C ALA A 113 16.79 -1.81 -1.73
N SER A 114 18.04 -2.24 -1.57
CA SER A 114 18.96 -2.40 -2.70
C SER A 114 18.53 -3.59 -3.56
N LYS A 115 18.63 -3.46 -4.88
CA LYS A 115 18.28 -4.53 -5.84
C LYS A 115 18.93 -5.89 -5.50
N LYS A 116 20.20 -5.88 -5.05
CA LYS A 116 20.94 -7.08 -4.65
C LYS A 116 20.37 -7.80 -3.43
N ASP A 117 19.63 -7.08 -2.58
CA ASP A 117 19.12 -7.60 -1.31
C ASP A 117 17.66 -8.03 -1.37
N ILE A 118 16.95 -7.79 -2.49
CA ILE A 118 15.51 -8.05 -2.63
C ILE A 118 15.15 -9.48 -2.21
N LYS A 119 15.84 -10.50 -2.72
CA LYS A 119 15.56 -11.91 -2.37
C LYS A 119 15.70 -12.20 -0.87
N LYS A 120 16.64 -11.51 -0.18
CA LYS A 120 16.79 -11.64 1.27
C LYS A 120 15.66 -10.96 2.01
N VAL A 121 15.25 -9.78 1.54
CA VAL A 121 14.12 -9.02 2.10
C VAL A 121 12.83 -9.82 1.97
N GLU A 122 12.51 -10.34 0.78
CA GLU A 122 11.32 -11.17 0.54
C GLU A 122 11.29 -12.42 1.43
N ARG A 123 12.44 -13.09 1.61
CA ARG A 123 12.52 -14.26 2.51
C ARG A 123 12.16 -13.90 3.95
N ILE A 124 12.60 -12.72 4.44
CA ILE A 124 12.29 -12.26 5.79
C ILE A 124 10.83 -11.85 5.88
N ILE A 125 10.28 -11.17 4.87
CA ILE A 125 8.87 -10.81 4.82
C ILE A 125 7.99 -12.06 4.92
N ASN A 126 8.29 -13.09 4.13
CA ASN A 126 7.55 -14.36 4.14
C ASN A 126 7.68 -15.10 5.49
N LYS A 127 8.87 -15.05 6.14
CA LYS A 127 9.06 -15.60 7.50
C LYS A 127 8.14 -14.95 8.53
N HIS A 128 7.82 -13.67 8.36
CA HIS A 128 6.87 -12.93 9.20
C HIS A 128 5.42 -13.04 8.70
N GLU A 129 5.12 -13.99 7.79
CA GLU A 129 3.78 -14.27 7.26
C GLU A 129 3.15 -13.08 6.50
N PHE A 130 3.98 -12.16 5.98
CA PHE A 130 3.53 -11.10 5.08
C PHE A 130 3.80 -11.49 3.62
N THR A 131 3.06 -10.85 2.71
CA THR A 131 3.30 -10.89 1.27
C THR A 131 3.92 -9.57 0.80
N SER A 132 4.63 -9.60 -0.31
CA SER A 132 5.22 -8.40 -0.91
C SER A 132 5.16 -8.43 -2.43
N SER A 133 5.17 -7.24 -3.03
CA SER A 133 5.27 -7.04 -4.47
C SER A 133 6.26 -5.91 -4.77
N ILE A 134 6.96 -6.00 -5.89
CA ILE A 134 7.83 -4.94 -6.37
C ILE A 134 6.98 -3.95 -7.18
N LEU A 135 6.70 -2.80 -6.59
CA LEU A 135 5.84 -1.77 -7.20
C LEU A 135 6.62 -0.83 -8.15
N GLY A 136 7.94 -0.73 -7.99
CA GLY A 136 8.72 0.21 -8.76
C GLY A 136 10.17 0.34 -8.29
N LYS A 137 10.76 1.50 -8.55
CA LYS A 137 12.17 1.80 -8.24
C LYS A 137 12.35 3.22 -7.73
N ILE A 138 13.47 3.44 -7.05
CA ILE A 138 13.95 4.78 -6.69
C ILE A 138 14.96 5.23 -7.74
N ALA A 139 14.84 6.46 -8.22
CA ALA A 139 15.74 7.08 -9.18
C ALA A 139 16.18 8.47 -8.69
N HIS A 140 17.31 8.96 -9.20
CA HIS A 140 17.68 10.36 -9.01
C HIS A 140 16.71 11.27 -9.79
N LYS A 141 16.34 12.40 -9.19
CA LYS A 141 15.65 13.48 -9.91
C LYS A 141 16.61 14.09 -10.93
N LYS A 142 16.08 14.47 -12.08
CA LYS A 142 16.84 15.23 -13.09
C LYS A 142 16.96 16.70 -12.70
N ARG A 143 15.92 17.26 -12.07
CA ARG A 143 15.87 18.64 -11.56
C ARG A 143 15.36 18.63 -10.12
N ALA A 144 15.77 19.57 -9.31
CA ALA A 144 15.29 19.70 -7.92
C ALA A 144 13.77 19.90 -7.84
N SER A 145 13.16 20.52 -8.85
CA SER A 145 11.71 20.75 -8.97
C SER A 145 10.90 19.51 -9.37
N ASP A 146 11.54 18.42 -9.79
CA ASP A 146 10.82 17.21 -10.19
C ASP A 146 10.04 16.62 -9.01
N LYS A 147 8.88 16.01 -9.31
CA LYS A 147 8.05 15.35 -8.29
C LYS A 147 8.81 14.24 -7.60
N SER A 148 8.59 14.07 -6.30
CA SER A 148 9.18 12.99 -5.51
C SER A 148 8.52 11.62 -5.73
N LEU A 149 7.32 11.61 -6.37
CA LEU A 149 6.60 10.40 -6.74
C LEU A 149 6.06 10.54 -8.17
N ILE A 150 6.35 9.54 -9.00
CA ILE A 150 5.79 9.37 -10.34
C ILE A 150 5.00 8.07 -10.33
N LEU A 151 3.75 8.15 -10.77
CA LEU A 151 2.88 7.00 -11.00
C LEU A 151 2.71 6.83 -12.51
N SER A 152 2.90 5.61 -13.00
CA SER A 152 2.69 5.22 -14.41
C SER A 152 1.81 3.98 -14.47
N GLY A 153 1.27 3.67 -15.65
CA GLY A 153 0.35 2.54 -15.82
C GLY A 153 -1.03 2.80 -15.22
N GLU A 154 -1.82 1.75 -15.10
CA GLU A 154 -3.17 1.80 -14.56
C GLU A 154 -3.38 0.80 -13.42
N LEU A 155 -4.16 1.21 -12.41
CA LEU A 155 -4.67 0.27 -11.42
C LEU A 155 -5.63 -0.72 -12.09
N ASN A 156 -5.29 -1.99 -12.06
CA ASN A 156 -6.18 -3.05 -12.52
C ASN A 156 -7.36 -3.21 -11.54
N LYS A 157 -8.56 -3.39 -12.13
CA LYS A 157 -9.79 -3.62 -11.35
C LYS A 157 -9.81 -5.01 -10.74
#